data_50c22a018705005e8878768e83dd8fca
#
_entry.id   50c22a018705005e8878768e83dd8fca
#
_cell.length_a   1.000
_cell.length_b   1.000
_cell.length_c   1.000
_cell.angle_alpha   90.00
_cell.angle_beta   90.00
_cell.angle_gamma   90.00
#
_symmetry.space_group_name_H-M   'P 1'
#
loop_
_entity.id
_entity.type
_entity.pdbx_description
1 polymer ?
#
loop_
_entity_poly.entity_id
_entity_poly.type
_entity_poly.pdbx_seq_one_letter_code
_entity_poly.pdbx_strand_id
1 'polypeptide(L)'
;MVAEKCFSKIRVRESDKAKEIYLNNDELQALYEMPLDGLEAQVRDLFLVGCYTCQRYSDYSALSANNFTTTSRGTKVVRFIQKKTNTPVVPIMNDNLLRIAERYNFKIPSITDVILNRYIKDILKRLSETVPSLLNTEVTKLTMRERNMEERGDVEFMRNEDGEVIKYRYDLVTSHTARRSGITNLYLTDLFDIVQMMSISGHKDQRIFLEYIKLSSDEIADKIMAKLRQSEEAGNEGLF
;
A
#
# COMPACT_ATOMS: atom_id res chain seq x y z
N MET A 1 0.40 -43.19 -20.70
CA MET A 1 -0.21 -43.28 -19.35
C MET A 1 0.65 -42.68 -18.23
N VAL A 2 1.68 -41.90 -18.52
CA VAL A 2 2.55 -41.22 -17.54
C VAL A 2 2.34 -39.72 -17.54
N ALA A 3 1.78 -39.13 -18.61
CA ALA A 3 1.57 -37.66 -18.71
C ALA A 3 0.36 -37.12 -17.94
N GLU A 4 -0.69 -37.91 -17.74
CA GLU A 4 -1.90 -37.46 -17.03
C GLU A 4 -1.72 -37.28 -15.51
N LYS A 5 -0.76 -37.95 -14.90
CA LYS A 5 -0.50 -37.80 -13.45
C LYS A 5 0.28 -36.55 -13.05
N CYS A 6 0.95 -35.88 -13.99
CA CYS A 6 1.67 -34.65 -13.70
C CYS A 6 0.78 -33.39 -13.63
N PHE A 7 -0.31 -33.37 -14.42
CA PHE A 7 -1.19 -32.19 -14.45
C PHE A 7 -2.24 -32.14 -13.34
N SER A 8 -2.55 -33.28 -12.71
CA SER A 8 -3.51 -33.32 -11.59
C SER A 8 -3.00 -32.69 -10.29
N LYS A 9 -1.73 -32.30 -10.20
CA LYS A 9 -1.14 -31.64 -9.03
C LYS A 9 -0.96 -30.14 -9.19
N ILE A 10 -1.24 -29.57 -10.35
CA ILE A 10 -1.33 -28.12 -10.54
C ILE A 10 -2.82 -27.72 -10.34
N ARG A 11 -3.36 -27.98 -9.16
CA ARG A 11 -4.45 -27.15 -8.67
C ARG A 11 -3.80 -25.79 -8.39
N VAL A 12 -4.10 -24.79 -9.22
CA VAL A 12 -4.02 -23.39 -8.82
C VAL A 12 -4.86 -23.32 -7.56
N ARG A 13 -4.22 -23.36 -6.40
CA ARG A 13 -4.87 -23.02 -5.15
C ARG A 13 -5.30 -21.58 -5.35
N GLU A 14 -6.59 -21.33 -5.49
CA GLU A 14 -7.14 -19.99 -5.18
C GLU A 14 -6.44 -19.56 -3.91
N SER A 15 -5.74 -18.45 -3.97
CA SER A 15 -4.82 -18.08 -2.90
C SER A 15 -5.61 -17.97 -1.61
N ASP A 16 -5.29 -18.76 -0.60
CA ASP A 16 -5.81 -18.66 0.78
C ASP A 16 -5.35 -17.33 1.47
N LYS A 17 -5.04 -16.33 0.68
CA LYS A 17 -4.55 -15.03 1.15
C LYS A 17 -5.73 -14.13 1.54
N ALA A 18 -5.55 -13.41 2.63
CA ALA A 18 -6.45 -12.33 2.99
C ALA A 18 -6.54 -11.30 1.86
N LYS A 19 -7.69 -10.66 1.74
CA LYS A 19 -7.91 -9.58 0.78
C LYS A 19 -6.83 -8.49 0.94
N GLU A 20 -6.24 -8.10 -0.15
CA GLU A 20 -5.25 -7.05 -0.21
C GLU A 20 -5.89 -5.75 -0.70
N ILE A 21 -5.74 -4.69 0.07
CA ILE A 21 -6.27 -3.36 -0.22
C ILE A 21 -5.16 -2.32 -0.36
N TYR A 22 -5.51 -1.13 -0.80
CA TYR A 22 -4.69 0.08 -0.72
C TYR A 22 -5.50 1.22 -0.09
N LEU A 23 -4.82 2.25 0.41
CA LEU A 23 -5.41 3.52 0.81
C LEU A 23 -5.20 4.53 -0.31
N ASN A 24 -6.27 5.21 -0.74
CA ASN A 24 -6.20 6.23 -1.77
C ASN A 24 -5.57 7.55 -1.24
N ASN A 25 -5.32 8.51 -2.12
CA ASN A 25 -4.67 9.77 -1.74
C ASN A 25 -5.46 10.57 -0.71
N ASP A 26 -6.80 10.58 -0.77
CA ASP A 26 -7.64 11.31 0.18
C ASP A 26 -7.57 10.66 1.56
N GLU A 27 -7.61 9.31 1.62
CA GLU A 27 -7.42 8.54 2.86
C GLU A 27 -6.03 8.77 3.46
N LEU A 28 -4.98 8.82 2.63
CA LEU A 28 -3.61 9.10 3.08
C LEU A 28 -3.44 10.55 3.55
N GLN A 29 -4.08 11.50 2.89
CA GLN A 29 -4.05 12.91 3.29
C GLN A 29 -4.78 13.12 4.62
N ALA A 30 -5.98 12.54 4.78
CA ALA A 30 -6.71 12.58 6.03
C ALA A 30 -5.93 11.92 7.19
N LEU A 31 -5.24 10.79 6.91
CA LEU A 31 -4.37 10.17 7.88
C LEU A 31 -3.18 11.06 8.27
N TYR A 32 -2.55 11.74 7.29
CA TYR A 32 -1.45 12.68 7.54
C TYR A 32 -1.87 13.86 8.41
N GLU A 33 -3.07 14.39 8.21
CA GLU A 33 -3.61 15.56 8.91
C GLU A 33 -4.21 15.21 10.28
N MET A 34 -4.47 13.92 10.55
CA MET A 34 -5.06 13.50 11.82
C MET A 34 -4.19 13.95 13.01
N PRO A 35 -4.75 14.68 13.98
CA PRO A 35 -4.02 15.10 15.16
C PRO A 35 -3.71 13.90 16.06
N LEU A 36 -2.44 13.51 16.12
CA LEU A 36 -1.93 12.41 16.94
C LEU A 36 -0.65 12.84 17.64
N ASP A 37 -0.37 12.24 18.78
CA ASP A 37 0.86 12.46 19.54
C ASP A 37 1.55 11.13 19.92
N GLY A 38 2.72 11.23 20.54
CA GLY A 38 3.47 10.11 21.07
C GLY A 38 3.69 8.97 20.07
N LEU A 39 3.39 7.75 20.52
CA LEU A 39 3.60 6.53 19.72
C LEU A 39 2.68 6.48 18.49
N GLU A 40 1.44 6.95 18.61
CA GLU A 40 0.50 6.91 17.50
C GLU A 40 0.93 7.84 16.34
N ALA A 41 1.42 9.03 16.66
CA ALA A 41 2.00 9.92 15.65
C ALA A 41 3.21 9.27 14.95
N GLN A 42 4.07 8.59 15.71
CA GLN A 42 5.22 7.87 15.14
C GLN A 42 4.80 6.70 14.25
N VAL A 43 3.77 5.95 14.63
CA VAL A 43 3.20 4.84 13.82
C VAL A 43 2.61 5.38 12.52
N ARG A 44 1.78 6.43 12.58
CA ARG A 44 1.21 7.11 11.42
C ARG A 44 2.31 7.56 10.47
N ASP A 45 3.29 8.28 10.99
CA ASP A 45 4.36 8.87 10.18
C ASP A 45 5.24 7.77 9.56
N LEU A 46 5.57 6.72 10.29
CA LEU A 46 6.31 5.57 9.75
C LEU A 46 5.52 4.87 8.63
N PHE A 47 4.22 4.66 8.80
CA PHE A 47 3.36 4.08 7.76
C PHE A 47 3.34 4.94 6.50
N LEU A 48 3.18 6.26 6.65
CA LEU A 48 3.20 7.22 5.54
C LEU A 48 4.56 7.28 4.82
N VAL A 49 5.67 7.17 5.55
CA VAL A 49 7.00 7.00 4.93
C VAL A 49 7.03 5.78 4.01
N GLY A 50 6.44 4.66 4.43
CA GLY A 50 6.29 3.47 3.60
C GLY A 50 5.46 3.72 2.33
N CYS A 51 4.35 4.48 2.44
CA CYS A 51 3.51 4.87 1.31
C CYS A 51 4.28 5.75 0.33
N TYR A 52 4.87 6.85 0.80
CA TYR A 52 5.53 7.84 -0.07
C TYR A 52 6.83 7.33 -0.70
N THR A 53 7.51 6.38 -0.05
CA THR A 53 8.70 5.75 -0.63
C THR A 53 8.39 4.53 -1.48
N CYS A 54 7.19 3.96 -1.43
CA CYS A 54 6.79 2.71 -2.08
C CYS A 54 7.66 1.52 -1.66
N GLN A 55 8.21 1.51 -0.43
CA GLN A 55 9.17 0.50 0.01
C GLN A 55 8.56 -0.56 0.92
N ARG A 56 9.30 -1.65 1.17
CA ARG A 56 8.93 -2.65 2.15
C ARG A 56 9.21 -2.16 3.56
N TYR A 57 8.47 -2.67 4.53
CA TYR A 57 8.68 -2.34 5.94
C TYR A 57 10.15 -2.48 6.37
N SER A 58 10.82 -3.57 5.99
CA SER A 58 12.23 -3.80 6.30
C SER A 58 13.17 -2.70 5.82
N ASP A 59 12.77 -1.99 4.77
CA ASP A 59 13.56 -0.93 4.15
C ASP A 59 13.20 0.43 4.75
N TYR A 60 11.90 0.82 4.73
CA TYR A 60 11.52 2.14 5.20
C TYR A 60 11.63 2.34 6.72
N SER A 61 11.52 1.27 7.53
CA SER A 61 11.69 1.33 8.99
C SER A 61 13.15 1.47 9.43
N ALA A 62 14.10 1.34 8.51
CA ALA A 62 15.53 1.44 8.76
C ALA A 62 16.17 2.71 8.20
N LEU A 63 15.37 3.65 7.68
CA LEU A 63 15.87 4.89 7.11
C LEU A 63 16.49 5.78 8.20
N SER A 64 17.65 6.30 7.88
CA SER A 64 18.44 7.21 8.72
C SER A 64 18.80 8.48 7.97
N ALA A 65 19.37 9.46 8.64
CA ALA A 65 19.77 10.73 8.02
C ALA A 65 20.66 10.56 6.77
N ASN A 66 21.48 9.53 6.73
CA ASN A 66 22.38 9.26 5.58
C ASN A 66 21.63 8.85 4.30
N ASN A 67 20.37 8.45 4.42
CA ASN A 67 19.55 8.06 3.27
C ASN A 67 18.91 9.26 2.56
N PHE A 68 18.75 10.39 3.28
CA PHE A 68 18.12 11.61 2.74
C PHE A 68 19.19 12.48 2.09
N THR A 69 19.10 12.63 0.77
CA THR A 69 20.12 13.31 -0.03
C THR A 69 19.48 14.22 -1.08
N THR A 70 20.32 15.03 -1.71
CA THR A 70 19.91 15.88 -2.83
C THR A 70 20.70 15.50 -4.07
N THR A 71 20.04 15.43 -5.23
CA THR A 71 20.70 15.21 -6.50
C THR A 71 21.50 16.44 -6.93
N SER A 72 22.36 16.31 -7.94
CA SER A 72 23.10 17.46 -8.52
C SER A 72 22.19 18.56 -9.07
N ARG A 73 20.93 18.27 -9.35
CA ARG A 73 19.92 19.22 -9.85
C ARG A 73 19.02 19.78 -8.75
N GLY A 74 19.31 19.49 -7.47
CA GLY A 74 18.52 20.00 -6.33
C GLY A 74 17.32 19.18 -5.94
N THR A 75 17.02 18.02 -6.59
CA THR A 75 15.90 17.17 -6.23
C THR A 75 16.19 16.44 -4.92
N LYS A 76 15.30 16.56 -3.93
CA LYS A 76 15.38 15.83 -2.66
C LYS A 76 14.94 14.37 -2.86
N VAL A 77 15.74 13.42 -2.44
CA VAL A 77 15.53 11.98 -2.66
C VAL A 77 15.91 11.17 -1.43
N VAL A 78 15.32 9.98 -1.31
CA VAL A 78 15.74 8.95 -0.35
C VAL A 78 16.55 7.91 -1.10
N ARG A 79 17.81 7.69 -0.72
CA ARG A 79 18.72 6.78 -1.43
C ARG A 79 19.16 5.63 -0.52
N PHE A 80 18.94 4.39 -0.97
CA PHE A 80 19.41 3.19 -0.25
C PHE A 80 19.40 1.95 -1.14
N ILE A 81 19.89 0.83 -0.60
CA ILE A 81 19.86 -0.49 -1.23
C ILE A 81 18.84 -1.35 -0.48
N GLN A 82 17.87 -1.89 -1.19
CA GLN A 82 16.83 -2.74 -0.61
C GLN A 82 17.42 -4.01 0.02
N LYS A 83 17.05 -4.33 1.26
CA LYS A 83 17.58 -5.49 2.00
C LYS A 83 17.28 -6.83 1.33
N LYS A 84 16.05 -7.00 0.81
CA LYS A 84 15.59 -8.29 0.23
C LYS A 84 16.15 -8.56 -1.16
N THR A 85 16.29 -7.55 -2.01
CA THR A 85 16.57 -7.70 -3.45
C THR A 85 17.94 -7.19 -3.85
N ASN A 86 18.65 -6.56 -2.91
CA ASN A 86 19.92 -5.85 -3.15
C ASN A 86 19.86 -4.88 -4.34
N THR A 87 18.69 -4.21 -4.48
CA THR A 87 18.41 -3.27 -5.57
C THR A 87 18.61 -1.85 -5.05
N PRO A 88 19.44 -1.02 -5.69
CA PRO A 88 19.51 0.40 -5.37
C PRO A 88 18.22 1.09 -5.83
N VAL A 89 17.68 1.96 -4.97
CA VAL A 89 16.46 2.74 -5.23
C VAL A 89 16.65 4.19 -4.83
N VAL A 90 15.94 5.08 -5.51
CA VAL A 90 16.02 6.52 -5.30
C VAL A 90 14.61 7.14 -5.35
N PRO A 91 13.72 6.83 -4.37
CA PRO A 91 12.43 7.50 -4.27
C PRO A 91 12.58 9.02 -4.14
N ILE A 92 11.72 9.76 -4.86
CA ILE A 92 11.64 11.22 -4.77
C ILE A 92 10.86 11.58 -3.50
N MET A 93 11.30 12.63 -2.80
CA MET A 93 10.58 13.14 -1.64
C MET A 93 9.50 14.11 -2.08
N ASN A 94 8.24 13.80 -1.78
CA ASN A 94 7.16 14.77 -1.82
C ASN A 94 7.19 15.65 -0.54
N ASP A 95 6.38 16.69 -0.50
CA ASP A 95 6.36 17.64 0.61
C ASP A 95 5.99 17.00 1.95
N ASN A 96 5.03 16.06 1.96
CA ASN A 96 4.62 15.37 3.18
C ASN A 96 5.75 14.48 3.73
N LEU A 97 6.44 13.74 2.87
CA LEU A 97 7.60 12.93 3.27
C LEU A 97 8.72 13.81 3.81
N LEU A 98 8.98 14.95 3.17
CA LEU A 98 9.98 15.91 3.63
C LEU A 98 9.62 16.42 5.02
N ARG A 99 8.38 16.89 5.24
CA ARG A 99 7.92 17.39 6.55
C ARG A 99 7.97 16.32 7.64
N ILE A 100 7.64 15.05 7.30
CA ILE A 100 7.80 13.94 8.23
C ILE A 100 9.29 13.75 8.58
N ALA A 101 10.18 13.70 7.58
CA ALA A 101 11.61 13.53 7.81
C ALA A 101 12.19 14.66 8.67
N GLU A 102 11.83 15.91 8.40
CA GLU A 102 12.24 17.10 9.17
C GLU A 102 11.76 17.04 10.63
N ARG A 103 10.52 16.59 10.89
CA ARG A 103 9.95 16.39 12.25
C ARG A 103 10.83 15.49 13.12
N TYR A 104 11.47 14.51 12.53
CA TYR A 104 12.35 13.56 13.21
C TYR A 104 13.85 13.82 12.98
N ASN A 105 14.23 15.02 12.51
CA ASN A 105 15.61 15.34 12.15
C ASN A 105 16.22 14.27 11.22
N PHE A 106 15.45 13.79 10.24
CA PHE A 106 15.81 12.75 9.27
C PHE A 106 16.15 11.38 9.89
N LYS A 107 15.77 11.15 11.14
CA LYS A 107 15.89 9.84 11.81
C LYS A 107 14.49 9.26 12.00
N ILE A 108 14.03 8.50 11.02
CA ILE A 108 12.68 7.93 11.04
C ILE A 108 12.48 7.02 12.27
N PRO A 109 11.31 7.08 12.96
CA PRO A 109 11.04 6.26 14.13
C PRO A 109 11.21 4.77 13.85
N SER A 110 11.88 4.05 14.75
CA SER A 110 12.04 2.61 14.68
C SER A 110 10.95 1.94 15.53
N ILE A 111 9.93 1.40 14.87
CA ILE A 111 8.78 0.72 15.50
C ILE A 111 8.71 -0.68 14.90
N THR A 112 8.44 -1.70 15.69
CA THR A 112 8.33 -3.07 15.19
C THR A 112 7.09 -3.24 14.30
N ASP A 113 7.16 -4.18 13.34
CA ASP A 113 6.06 -4.49 12.43
C ASP A 113 4.77 -4.87 13.18
N VAL A 114 4.92 -5.59 14.30
CA VAL A 114 3.79 -5.99 15.15
C VAL A 114 3.08 -4.77 15.76
N ILE A 115 3.84 -3.82 16.28
CA ILE A 115 3.30 -2.59 16.87
C ILE A 115 2.67 -1.74 15.76
N LEU A 116 3.36 -1.55 14.64
CA LEU A 116 2.83 -0.80 13.51
C LEU A 116 1.49 -1.38 13.04
N ASN A 117 1.42 -2.69 12.78
CA ASN A 117 0.21 -3.35 12.29
C ASN A 117 -0.97 -3.27 13.26
N ARG A 118 -0.70 -3.24 14.57
CA ARG A 118 -1.76 -3.09 15.57
C ARG A 118 -2.26 -1.64 15.62
N TYR A 119 -1.37 -0.69 15.83
CA TYR A 119 -1.75 0.70 16.04
C TYR A 119 -2.31 1.37 14.79
N ILE A 120 -1.82 1.03 13.60
CA ILE A 120 -2.34 1.64 12.37
C ILE A 120 -3.83 1.30 12.15
N LYS A 121 -4.27 0.11 12.54
CA LYS A 121 -5.69 -0.27 12.47
C LYS A 121 -6.53 0.53 13.47
N ASP A 122 -6.05 0.69 14.69
CA ASP A 122 -6.74 1.48 15.72
C ASP A 122 -6.86 2.96 15.31
N ILE A 123 -5.80 3.52 14.70
CA ILE A 123 -5.78 4.88 14.15
C ILE A 123 -6.79 5.01 13.01
N LEU A 124 -6.76 4.10 12.04
CA LEU A 124 -7.66 4.13 10.88
C LEU A 124 -9.13 3.85 11.27
N LYS A 125 -9.37 3.05 12.31
CA LYS A 125 -10.70 2.87 12.88
C LYS A 125 -11.26 4.19 13.42
N ARG A 126 -10.48 4.97 14.14
CA ARG A 126 -10.89 6.33 14.58
C ARG A 126 -11.04 7.29 13.41
N LEU A 127 -10.14 7.22 12.44
CA LEU A 127 -10.22 8.04 11.23
C LEU A 127 -11.49 7.75 10.41
N SER A 128 -12.03 6.53 10.49
CA SER A 128 -13.25 6.15 9.77
C SER A 128 -14.50 6.95 10.19
N GLU A 129 -14.47 7.62 11.34
CA GLU A 129 -15.53 8.53 11.76
C GLU A 129 -15.66 9.75 10.83
N THR A 130 -14.55 10.18 10.23
CA THR A 130 -14.49 11.30 9.26
C THR A 130 -14.24 10.86 7.83
N VAL A 131 -13.75 9.64 7.62
CA VAL A 131 -13.46 9.03 6.32
C VAL A 131 -14.27 7.73 6.16
N PRO A 132 -15.55 7.81 5.78
CA PRO A 132 -16.46 6.66 5.74
C PRO A 132 -16.03 5.52 4.82
N SER A 133 -15.20 5.78 3.80
CA SER A 133 -14.67 4.74 2.90
C SER A 133 -13.91 3.64 3.66
N LEU A 134 -13.33 3.95 4.81
CA LEU A 134 -12.64 2.99 5.67
C LEU A 134 -13.60 2.00 6.36
N LEU A 135 -14.92 2.31 6.43
CA LEU A 135 -15.97 1.42 6.94
C LEU A 135 -16.52 0.47 5.88
N ASN A 136 -16.15 0.63 4.61
CA ASN A 136 -16.53 -0.32 3.60
C ASN A 136 -16.00 -1.71 3.97
N THR A 137 -16.81 -2.73 3.72
CA THR A 137 -16.43 -4.12 4.01
C THR A 137 -15.91 -4.80 2.76
N GLU A 138 -14.94 -5.69 2.95
CA GLU A 138 -14.35 -6.52 1.89
C GLU A 138 -14.48 -7.98 2.26
N VAL A 139 -14.87 -8.82 1.30
CA VAL A 139 -14.80 -10.27 1.45
C VAL A 139 -13.34 -10.69 1.55
N THR A 140 -13.02 -11.46 2.58
CA THR A 140 -11.64 -11.86 2.85
C THR A 140 -11.57 -13.28 3.43
N LYS A 141 -10.38 -13.84 3.49
CA LYS A 141 -10.12 -15.11 4.17
C LYS A 141 -9.41 -14.86 5.50
N LEU A 142 -9.78 -15.65 6.50
CA LEU A 142 -9.08 -15.62 7.78
C LEU A 142 -7.67 -16.18 7.63
N THR A 143 -6.72 -15.53 8.27
CA THR A 143 -5.37 -16.07 8.46
C THR A 143 -5.43 -17.31 9.35
N MET A 144 -4.40 -18.15 9.33
CA MET A 144 -4.31 -19.34 10.21
C MET A 144 -4.52 -18.96 11.70
N ARG A 145 -3.94 -17.86 12.13
CA ARG A 145 -4.09 -17.38 13.51
C ARG A 145 -5.53 -17.00 13.84
N GLU A 146 -6.21 -16.30 12.94
CA GLU A 146 -7.60 -15.88 13.12
C GLU A 146 -8.55 -17.06 13.12
N ARG A 147 -8.35 -18.07 12.24
CA ARG A 147 -9.11 -19.33 12.27
C ARG A 147 -8.98 -20.02 13.63
N ASN A 148 -7.76 -20.15 14.14
CA ASN A 148 -7.52 -20.76 15.45
C ASN A 148 -8.19 -19.97 16.59
N MET A 149 -8.29 -18.64 16.50
CA MET A 149 -8.99 -17.83 17.49
C MET A 149 -10.51 -18.04 17.40
N GLU A 150 -11.08 -18.09 16.19
CA GLU A 150 -12.49 -18.37 15.96
C GLU A 150 -12.87 -19.78 16.45
N GLU A 151 -12.07 -20.80 16.14
CA GLU A 151 -12.25 -22.18 16.58
C GLU A 151 -12.23 -22.35 18.11
N ARG A 152 -11.46 -21.49 18.81
CA ARG A 152 -11.42 -21.46 20.28
C ARG A 152 -12.58 -20.66 20.90
N GLY A 153 -13.35 -19.93 20.07
CA GLY A 153 -14.37 -19.01 20.54
C GLY A 153 -13.85 -17.70 21.12
N ASP A 154 -12.57 -17.37 20.87
CA ASP A 154 -11.95 -16.13 21.36
C ASP A 154 -12.47 -14.90 20.61
N VAL A 155 -12.85 -15.05 19.34
CA VAL A 155 -13.33 -13.99 18.45
C VAL A 155 -14.36 -14.56 17.48
N GLU A 156 -15.41 -13.80 17.21
CA GLU A 156 -16.38 -14.04 16.14
C GLU A 156 -16.15 -13.03 15.02
N PHE A 157 -16.03 -13.52 13.77
CA PHE A 157 -15.83 -12.67 12.60
C PHE A 157 -17.17 -12.40 11.90
N MET A 158 -17.33 -11.18 11.41
CA MET A 158 -18.49 -10.80 10.60
C MET A 158 -18.55 -11.63 9.32
N ARG A 159 -19.77 -11.96 8.91
CA ARG A 159 -20.04 -12.69 7.67
C ARG A 159 -21.13 -12.00 6.87
N ASN A 160 -21.03 -12.08 5.53
CA ASN A 160 -22.09 -11.64 4.64
C ASN A 160 -23.23 -12.69 4.56
N GLU A 161 -24.26 -12.42 3.76
CA GLU A 161 -25.40 -13.30 3.56
C GLU A 161 -25.02 -14.67 2.98
N ASP A 162 -23.92 -14.73 2.25
CA ASP A 162 -23.37 -15.98 1.66
C ASP A 162 -22.50 -16.77 2.66
N GLY A 163 -22.34 -16.28 3.91
CA GLY A 163 -21.51 -16.89 4.95
C GLY A 163 -20.00 -16.63 4.80
N GLU A 164 -19.60 -15.79 3.86
CA GLU A 164 -18.20 -15.41 3.67
C GLU A 164 -17.77 -14.39 4.72
N VAL A 165 -16.53 -14.52 5.20
CA VAL A 165 -15.96 -13.57 6.16
C VAL A 165 -15.78 -12.21 5.49
N ILE A 166 -16.27 -11.16 6.15
CA ILE A 166 -16.07 -9.78 5.77
C ILE A 166 -15.32 -9.02 6.85
N LYS A 167 -14.49 -8.05 6.44
CA LYS A 167 -13.78 -7.14 7.34
C LYS A 167 -13.88 -5.71 6.83
N TYR A 168 -13.88 -4.76 7.73
CA TYR A 168 -13.73 -3.36 7.37
C TYR A 168 -12.37 -3.10 6.70
N ARG A 169 -12.32 -2.13 5.78
CA ARG A 169 -11.08 -1.77 5.10
C ARG A 169 -9.95 -1.42 6.07
N TYR A 170 -10.26 -0.68 7.16
CA TYR A 170 -9.25 -0.34 8.17
C TYR A 170 -8.61 -1.58 8.83
N ASP A 171 -9.34 -2.69 8.99
CA ASP A 171 -8.83 -3.95 9.58
C ASP A 171 -7.91 -4.74 8.65
N LEU A 172 -7.98 -4.49 7.36
CA LEU A 172 -7.16 -5.13 6.34
C LEU A 172 -5.80 -4.44 6.14
N VAL A 173 -5.62 -3.25 6.72
CA VAL A 173 -4.38 -2.50 6.58
C VAL A 173 -3.24 -3.15 7.37
N THR A 174 -2.09 -3.25 6.71
CA THR A 174 -0.85 -3.77 7.27
C THR A 174 0.33 -2.91 6.81
N SER A 175 1.51 -3.12 7.37
CA SER A 175 2.75 -2.48 6.91
C SER A 175 3.00 -2.67 5.41
N HIS A 176 2.52 -3.78 4.83
CA HIS A 176 2.63 -4.05 3.40
C HIS A 176 1.62 -3.24 2.56
N THR A 177 0.49 -2.86 3.15
CA THR A 177 -0.48 -1.95 2.53
C THR A 177 0.15 -0.60 2.22
N ALA A 178 1.11 -0.12 3.03
CA ALA A 178 1.83 1.12 2.76
C ALA A 178 2.47 1.11 1.36
N ARG A 179 3.21 0.05 1.03
CA ARG A 179 3.84 -0.09 -0.30
C ARG A 179 2.81 -0.20 -1.43
N ARG A 180 1.71 -0.94 -1.21
CA ARG A 180 0.62 -1.03 -2.21
C ARG A 180 -0.02 0.33 -2.46
N SER A 181 -0.33 1.05 -1.38
CA SER A 181 -0.92 2.40 -1.48
C SER A 181 -0.03 3.33 -2.29
N GLY A 182 1.28 3.36 -1.99
CA GLY A 182 2.22 4.18 -2.73
C GLY A 182 2.25 3.83 -4.23
N ILE A 183 2.39 2.55 -4.58
CA ILE A 183 2.46 2.09 -5.97
C ILE A 183 1.14 2.35 -6.71
N THR A 184 -0.02 2.03 -6.09
CA THR A 184 -1.33 2.22 -6.72
C THR A 184 -1.62 3.71 -6.95
N ASN A 185 -1.34 4.56 -5.95
CA ASN A 185 -1.52 6.00 -6.11
C ASN A 185 -0.57 6.60 -7.17
N LEU A 186 0.70 6.17 -7.24
CA LEU A 186 1.60 6.58 -8.33
C LEU A 186 1.04 6.17 -9.71
N TYR A 187 0.50 4.97 -9.83
CA TYR A 187 -0.13 4.51 -11.07
C TYR A 187 -1.35 5.35 -11.45
N LEU A 188 -2.13 5.80 -10.47
CA LEU A 188 -3.32 6.62 -10.69
C LEU A 188 -2.99 8.05 -11.15
N THR A 189 -1.79 8.57 -10.84
CA THR A 189 -1.40 9.92 -11.30
C THR A 189 -1.22 10.05 -12.80
N ASP A 190 -0.98 8.95 -13.51
CA ASP A 190 -0.59 8.89 -14.93
C ASP A 190 0.66 9.73 -15.31
N LEU A 191 1.41 10.21 -14.31
CA LEU A 191 2.61 11.03 -14.52
C LEU A 191 3.87 10.19 -14.82
N PHE A 192 3.84 8.88 -14.52
CA PHE A 192 4.99 8.01 -14.59
C PHE A 192 4.69 6.79 -15.44
N ASP A 193 5.65 6.39 -16.29
CA ASP A 193 5.59 5.10 -16.95
C ASP A 193 5.91 3.94 -15.97
N ILE A 194 5.62 2.71 -16.41
CA ILE A 194 5.85 1.51 -15.60
C ILE A 194 7.32 1.35 -15.21
N VAL A 195 8.26 1.68 -16.09
CA VAL A 195 9.69 1.56 -15.84
C VAL A 195 10.13 2.53 -14.75
N GLN A 196 9.64 3.77 -14.80
CA GLN A 196 9.89 4.78 -13.77
C GLN A 196 9.33 4.34 -12.40
N MET A 197 8.08 3.85 -12.37
CA MET A 197 7.46 3.35 -11.13
C MET A 197 8.19 2.12 -10.57
N MET A 198 8.64 1.20 -11.43
CA MET A 198 9.46 0.05 -11.04
C MET A 198 10.82 0.48 -10.50
N SER A 199 11.43 1.52 -11.05
CA SER A 199 12.67 2.11 -10.54
C SER A 199 12.50 2.70 -9.14
N ILE A 200 11.40 3.43 -8.89
CA ILE A 200 11.07 3.98 -7.57
C ILE A 200 10.86 2.85 -6.55
N SER A 201 10.08 1.85 -6.90
CA SER A 201 9.70 0.76 -6.01
C SER A 201 10.75 -0.36 -5.91
N GLY A 202 11.71 -0.43 -6.84
CA GLY A 202 12.76 -1.45 -6.89
C GLY A 202 12.27 -2.83 -7.35
N HIS A 203 11.21 -2.90 -8.17
CA HIS A 203 10.78 -4.14 -8.81
C HIS A 203 11.62 -4.42 -10.06
N LYS A 204 12.02 -5.69 -10.22
CA LYS A 204 12.75 -6.18 -11.40
C LYS A 204 11.85 -6.91 -12.39
N ASP A 205 10.70 -7.42 -11.94
CA ASP A 205 9.70 -8.13 -12.73
C ASP A 205 8.41 -7.33 -12.80
N GLN A 206 7.96 -7.03 -14.02
CA GLN A 206 6.76 -6.24 -14.28
C GLN A 206 5.48 -6.95 -13.81
N ARG A 207 5.41 -8.29 -13.93
CA ARG A 207 4.23 -9.05 -13.47
C ARG A 207 4.06 -8.92 -11.97
N ILE A 208 5.17 -9.06 -11.22
CA ILE A 208 5.17 -8.88 -9.76
C ILE A 208 4.82 -7.42 -9.41
N PHE A 209 5.30 -6.44 -10.17
CA PHE A 209 4.94 -5.04 -9.96
C PHE A 209 3.44 -4.80 -10.14
N LEU A 210 2.83 -5.32 -11.20
CA LEU A 210 1.41 -5.16 -11.50
C LEU A 210 0.51 -5.79 -10.41
N GLU A 211 0.97 -6.82 -9.70
CA GLU A 211 0.24 -7.39 -8.55
C GLU A 211 0.05 -6.38 -7.39
N TYR A 212 0.87 -5.32 -7.33
CA TYR A 212 0.73 -4.27 -6.32
C TYR A 212 -0.33 -3.23 -6.66
N ILE A 213 -0.77 -3.13 -7.91
CA ILE A 213 -1.83 -2.22 -8.34
C ILE A 213 -3.16 -2.86 -7.98
N LYS A 214 -3.88 -2.27 -7.01
CA LYS A 214 -5.10 -2.84 -6.42
C LYS A 214 -6.33 -2.01 -6.78
N LEU A 215 -6.55 -1.82 -8.08
CA LEU A 215 -7.73 -1.12 -8.59
C LEU A 215 -8.90 -2.10 -8.76
N SER A 216 -10.10 -1.62 -8.42
CA SER A 216 -11.35 -2.25 -8.81
C SER A 216 -11.61 -2.06 -10.32
N SER A 217 -12.57 -2.82 -10.86
CA SER A 217 -12.99 -2.64 -12.25
C SER A 217 -13.57 -1.25 -12.52
N ASP A 218 -14.26 -0.68 -11.52
CA ASP A 218 -14.86 0.66 -11.62
C ASP A 218 -13.76 1.74 -11.64
N GLU A 219 -12.76 1.66 -10.77
CA GLU A 219 -11.62 2.58 -10.78
C GLU A 219 -10.82 2.50 -12.09
N ILE A 220 -10.72 1.33 -12.71
CA ILE A 220 -10.09 1.17 -14.02
C ILE A 220 -10.95 1.85 -15.10
N ALA A 221 -12.27 1.67 -15.05
CA ALA A 221 -13.20 2.31 -16.00
C ALA A 221 -13.14 3.85 -15.87
N ASP A 222 -13.17 4.38 -14.65
CA ASP A 222 -13.05 5.82 -14.38
C ASP A 222 -11.72 6.38 -14.90
N LYS A 223 -10.62 5.66 -14.70
CA LYS A 223 -9.30 6.04 -15.22
C LYS A 223 -9.26 6.08 -16.75
N ILE A 224 -9.88 5.10 -17.42
CA ILE A 224 -10.00 5.07 -18.88
C ILE A 224 -10.78 6.27 -19.36
N MET A 225 -11.96 6.56 -18.74
CA MET A 225 -12.79 7.70 -19.11
C MET A 225 -12.10 9.04 -18.91
N ALA A 226 -11.33 9.18 -17.82
CA ALA A 226 -10.54 10.41 -17.58
C ALA A 226 -9.52 10.65 -18.70
N LYS A 227 -8.83 9.59 -19.16
CA LYS A 227 -7.88 9.69 -20.29
C LYS A 227 -8.55 10.05 -21.60
N LEU A 228 -9.73 9.49 -21.89
CA LEU A 228 -10.48 9.81 -23.10
C LEU A 228 -10.86 11.29 -23.12
N ARG A 229 -11.38 11.84 -22.02
CA ARG A 229 -11.73 13.27 -21.89
C ARG A 229 -10.51 14.17 -22.08
N GLN A 230 -9.37 13.83 -21.48
CA GLN A 230 -8.13 14.59 -21.67
C GLN A 230 -7.66 14.58 -23.13
N SER A 231 -7.84 13.45 -23.84
CA SER A 231 -7.50 13.34 -25.27
C SER A 231 -8.42 14.20 -26.13
N GLU A 232 -9.72 14.24 -25.84
CA GLU A 232 -10.70 15.10 -26.52
C GLU A 232 -10.40 16.59 -26.32
N GLU A 233 -10.11 17.00 -25.07
CA GLU A 233 -9.71 18.38 -24.73
C GLU A 233 -8.40 18.79 -25.42
N ALA A 234 -7.49 17.84 -25.66
CA ALA A 234 -6.25 18.08 -26.41
C ALA A 234 -6.43 18.13 -27.95
N GLY A 235 -7.67 18.01 -28.45
CA GLY A 235 -8.00 18.14 -29.88
C GLY A 235 -7.74 16.86 -30.70
N ASN A 236 -7.50 15.73 -30.04
CA ASN A 236 -7.52 14.43 -30.72
C ASN A 236 -8.98 13.96 -30.82
N GLU A 237 -9.52 13.94 -32.07
CA GLU A 237 -10.86 13.44 -32.33
C GLU A 237 -11.00 11.99 -31.80
N GLY A 238 -12.19 11.73 -31.24
CA GLY A 238 -12.50 10.55 -30.43
C GLY A 238 -11.98 9.23 -30.99
N LEU A 239 -11.42 8.43 -30.07
CA LEU A 239 -10.88 7.10 -30.33
C LEU A 239 -11.97 6.00 -30.43
N PHE A 240 -13.28 6.38 -30.26
CA PHE A 240 -14.44 5.50 -30.39
C PHE A 240 -15.59 6.20 -31.13
#